data_57b643fe9d09091a09f2575f091558ad
#
_entry.id   57b643fe9d09091a09f2575f091558ad
#
_cell.length_a   1.000
_cell.length_b   1.000
_cell.length_c   1.000
_cell.angle_alpha   90.00
_cell.angle_beta   90.00
_cell.angle_gamma   90.00
#
_symmetry.space_group_name_H-M   'P 1'
#
loop_
_entity.id
_entity.type
_entity.pdbx_description
1 polymer ?
#
loop_
_entity_poly.entity_id
_entity_poly.type
_entity_poly.pdbx_seq_one_letter_code
_entity_poly.pdbx_strand_id
1 'polypeptide(L)'
;MSKELEGIMSKDSKAEKMQIDTTLGQLPQKERGSLQPIECKTIEEQRRHQLERLASGFRVFAHFGFDEGLAGHITLRDPEHPHYFWVNPFGVHFAQMCVSDLILVNRGGEVVQGERPLNTAAFAIHSRLHEARPDVNAAAHSHSMYGKSFSTMGRLLEPITQDSCAFYDNHVLFDDFTGVVLETDEGDRIAEALGDKRAAIL
;
A
#
# COMPACT_ATOMS: atom_id res chain seq x y z
N MET A 1 18.24 -42.71 -29.63
CA MET A 1 18.12 -41.57 -28.74
C MET A 1 17.18 -40.56 -29.40
N SER A 2 15.85 -40.66 -29.31
CA SER A 2 14.91 -39.57 -29.66
C SER A 2 13.44 -40.00 -29.76
N LYS A 3 12.94 -40.91 -28.95
CA LYS A 3 11.48 -41.18 -28.86
C LYS A 3 10.92 -41.21 -27.44
N GLU A 4 11.76 -41.04 -26.44
CA GLU A 4 11.32 -41.00 -25.02
C GLU A 4 11.15 -39.59 -24.42
N LEU A 5 11.54 -38.54 -25.14
CA LEU A 5 11.42 -37.16 -24.66
C LEU A 5 10.16 -36.43 -25.15
N GLU A 6 9.44 -36.94 -26.13
CA GLU A 6 8.19 -36.34 -26.64
C GLU A 6 6.92 -36.74 -25.85
N GLY A 7 7.04 -37.71 -24.94
CA GLY A 7 5.91 -38.21 -24.13
C GLY A 7 5.66 -37.46 -22.82
N ILE A 8 6.50 -36.49 -22.47
CA ILE A 8 6.43 -35.77 -21.18
C ILE A 8 5.80 -34.38 -21.30
N MET A 9 5.63 -33.84 -22.50
CA MET A 9 5.09 -32.49 -22.72
C MET A 9 3.63 -32.42 -23.18
N SER A 10 2.85 -33.46 -22.97
CA SER A 10 1.41 -33.48 -23.27
C SER A 10 0.63 -34.04 -22.08
N LYS A 11 0.64 -33.33 -20.97
CA LYS A 11 -0.43 -33.41 -19.98
C LYS A 11 -0.92 -31.99 -19.76
N ASP A 12 -2.11 -31.75 -20.27
CA ASP A 12 -2.95 -30.58 -19.94
C ASP A 12 -2.86 -30.30 -18.45
N SER A 13 -2.05 -29.32 -18.06
CA SER A 13 -2.16 -28.68 -16.76
C SER A 13 -3.39 -27.78 -16.83
N LYS A 14 -4.59 -28.33 -16.64
CA LYS A 14 -5.63 -27.58 -15.99
C LYS A 14 -5.02 -27.15 -14.68
N ALA A 15 -4.57 -25.90 -14.61
CA ALA A 15 -4.33 -25.21 -13.36
C ALA A 15 -5.67 -25.22 -12.62
N GLU A 16 -5.88 -26.23 -11.78
CA GLU A 16 -6.87 -26.12 -10.72
C GLU A 16 -6.50 -24.84 -9.97
N LYS A 17 -7.38 -23.85 -10.05
CA LYS A 17 -7.30 -22.68 -9.21
C LYS A 17 -7.26 -23.22 -7.79
N MET A 18 -6.07 -23.27 -7.20
CA MET A 18 -5.90 -23.59 -5.80
C MET A 18 -6.67 -22.55 -5.03
N GLN A 19 -7.87 -22.93 -4.60
CA GLN A 19 -8.68 -22.12 -3.73
C GLN A 19 -7.90 -22.07 -2.43
N ILE A 20 -7.25 -20.92 -2.17
CA ILE A 20 -6.55 -20.69 -0.90
C ILE A 20 -7.66 -20.63 0.14
N ASP A 21 -7.88 -21.77 0.78
CA ASP A 21 -8.72 -21.87 1.95
C ASP A 21 -7.99 -21.10 3.05
N THR A 22 -8.37 -19.84 3.20
CA THR A 22 -7.74 -18.97 4.20
C THR A 22 -8.00 -19.61 5.56
N THR A 23 -6.95 -19.78 6.35
CA THR A 23 -6.99 -20.30 7.72
C THR A 23 -8.10 -19.68 8.59
N LEU A 24 -8.56 -18.49 8.25
CA LEU A 24 -9.73 -17.82 8.83
C LEU A 24 -11.02 -18.66 8.69
N GLY A 25 -11.19 -19.39 7.58
CA GLY A 25 -12.35 -20.27 7.35
C GLY A 25 -12.42 -21.43 8.32
N GLN A 26 -11.29 -21.83 8.91
CA GLN A 26 -11.19 -22.98 9.83
C GLN A 26 -11.29 -22.59 11.31
N LEU A 27 -11.24 -21.29 11.66
CA LEU A 27 -11.35 -20.85 13.04
C LEU A 27 -12.79 -21.00 13.56
N PRO A 28 -12.98 -21.35 14.85
CA PRO A 28 -14.28 -21.32 15.49
C PRO A 28 -14.95 -19.97 15.29
N GLN A 29 -16.29 -19.95 15.15
CA GLN A 29 -17.05 -18.73 14.88
C GLN A 29 -16.83 -17.64 15.94
N LYS A 30 -16.59 -18.01 17.20
CA LYS A 30 -16.28 -17.08 18.29
C LYS A 30 -14.93 -16.36 18.07
N GLU A 31 -13.95 -17.05 17.51
CA GLU A 31 -12.62 -16.49 17.21
C GLU A 31 -12.65 -15.67 15.92
N ARG A 32 -13.46 -16.09 14.94
CA ARG A 32 -13.70 -15.31 13.71
C ARG A 32 -14.35 -13.95 14.00
N GLY A 33 -15.25 -13.88 14.99
CA GLY A 33 -15.91 -12.64 15.37
C GLY A 33 -14.92 -11.53 15.75
N SER A 34 -13.79 -11.88 16.37
CA SER A 34 -12.73 -10.92 16.72
C SER A 34 -11.94 -10.41 15.53
N LEU A 35 -12.00 -11.12 14.38
CA LEU A 35 -11.28 -10.78 13.15
C LEU A 35 -12.19 -10.14 12.08
N GLN A 36 -13.50 -10.03 12.36
CA GLN A 36 -14.42 -9.36 11.45
C GLN A 36 -14.18 -7.85 11.45
N PRO A 37 -14.35 -7.17 10.30
CA PRO A 37 -14.36 -5.73 10.25
C PRO A 37 -15.37 -5.15 11.26
N ILE A 38 -15.00 -4.05 11.89
CA ILE A 38 -15.91 -3.31 12.76
C ILE A 38 -17.00 -2.69 11.89
N GLU A 39 -18.26 -2.96 12.20
CA GLU A 39 -19.39 -2.30 11.56
C GLU A 39 -19.58 -0.92 12.18
N CYS A 40 -19.38 0.12 11.37
CA CYS A 40 -19.65 1.50 11.72
C CYS A 40 -21.06 1.87 11.25
N LYS A 41 -21.84 2.52 12.12
CA LYS A 41 -23.23 2.88 11.83
C LYS A 41 -23.36 4.21 11.11
N THR A 42 -22.39 5.10 11.28
CA THR A 42 -22.36 6.43 10.66
C THR A 42 -21.02 6.67 9.96
N ILE A 43 -21.01 7.65 9.07
CA ILE A 43 -19.80 8.03 8.34
C ILE A 43 -18.73 8.60 9.30
N GLU A 44 -19.16 9.28 10.36
CA GLU A 44 -18.28 9.84 11.38
C GLU A 44 -17.62 8.74 12.22
N GLU A 45 -18.39 7.70 12.58
CA GLU A 45 -17.82 6.51 13.26
C GLU A 45 -16.81 5.81 12.36
N GLN A 46 -17.13 5.65 11.06
CA GLN A 46 -16.25 5.06 10.09
C GLN A 46 -14.96 5.87 9.94
N ARG A 47 -15.07 7.19 9.76
CA ARG A 47 -13.92 8.09 9.66
C ARG A 47 -13.04 8.00 10.89
N ARG A 48 -13.62 8.13 12.08
CA ARG A 48 -12.86 8.03 13.34
C ARG A 48 -12.12 6.70 13.45
N HIS A 49 -12.82 5.60 13.22
CA HIS A 49 -12.22 4.27 13.25
C HIS A 49 -11.05 4.15 12.24
N GLN A 50 -11.24 4.64 11.03
CA GLN A 50 -10.21 4.64 9.99
C GLN A 50 -9.00 5.50 10.36
N LEU A 51 -9.19 6.68 10.96
CA LEU A 51 -8.09 7.55 11.41
C LEU A 51 -7.31 6.92 12.58
N GLU A 52 -7.99 6.25 13.51
CA GLU A 52 -7.33 5.49 14.59
C GLU A 52 -6.47 4.35 14.02
N ARG A 53 -6.96 3.66 12.97
CA ARG A 53 -6.20 2.61 12.27
C ARG A 53 -5.02 3.20 11.50
N LEU A 54 -5.20 4.34 10.85
CA LEU A 54 -4.12 5.03 10.15
C LEU A 54 -3.01 5.46 11.12
N ALA A 55 -3.35 6.09 12.24
CA ALA A 55 -2.37 6.47 13.27
C ALA A 55 -1.66 5.23 13.85
N SER A 56 -2.39 4.12 14.05
CA SER A 56 -1.80 2.85 14.46
C SER A 56 -0.86 2.28 13.40
N GLY A 57 -1.21 2.40 12.11
CA GLY A 57 -0.38 1.97 10.98
C GLY A 57 0.98 2.65 10.99
N PHE A 58 1.04 3.96 11.19
CA PHE A 58 2.31 4.69 11.33
C PHE A 58 3.18 4.13 12.45
N ARG A 59 2.60 3.87 13.62
CA ARG A 59 3.34 3.31 14.77
C ARG A 59 3.83 1.89 14.52
N VAL A 60 3.05 1.08 13.80
CA VAL A 60 3.48 -0.26 13.36
C VAL A 60 4.66 -0.14 12.40
N PHE A 61 4.61 0.77 11.43
CA PHE A 61 5.73 1.03 10.52
C PHE A 61 7.00 1.44 11.30
N ALA A 62 6.86 2.36 12.27
CA ALA A 62 7.99 2.76 13.13
C ALA A 62 8.55 1.58 13.94
N HIS A 63 7.66 0.73 14.49
CA HIS A 63 8.07 -0.44 15.27
C HIS A 63 8.95 -1.41 14.44
N PHE A 64 8.68 -1.54 13.15
CA PHE A 64 9.44 -2.39 12.24
C PHE A 64 10.57 -1.65 11.50
N GLY A 65 10.85 -0.39 11.84
CA GLY A 65 11.93 0.39 11.22
C GLY A 65 11.65 0.83 9.78
N PHE A 66 10.38 1.10 9.46
CA PHE A 66 9.96 1.58 8.14
C PHE A 66 9.76 3.11 8.12
N ASP A 67 10.40 3.82 9.04
CA ASP A 67 10.23 5.25 9.30
C ASP A 67 11.55 6.03 9.15
N GLU A 68 12.50 5.51 8.40
CA GLU A 68 13.78 6.17 8.19
C GLU A 68 13.61 7.50 7.43
N GLY A 69 14.11 8.57 8.00
CA GLY A 69 14.06 9.91 7.43
C GLY A 69 12.67 10.56 7.53
N LEU A 70 12.36 11.43 6.57
CA LEU A 70 11.12 12.22 6.50
C LEU A 70 10.27 11.91 5.26
N ALA A 71 10.73 11.00 4.41
CA ALA A 71 10.13 10.76 3.11
C ALA A 71 8.93 9.82 3.15
N GLY A 72 8.83 8.95 4.16
CA GLY A 72 7.72 8.00 4.30
C GLY A 72 6.38 8.69 4.52
N HIS A 73 5.32 8.08 3.96
CA HIS A 73 3.96 8.55 4.14
C HIS A 73 2.95 7.43 3.95
N ILE A 74 1.81 7.54 4.64
CA ILE A 74 0.67 6.64 4.46
C ILE A 74 -0.56 7.51 4.24
N THR A 75 -1.31 7.22 3.20
CA THR A 75 -2.56 7.91 2.89
C THR A 75 -3.76 7.00 3.06
N LEU A 76 -4.88 7.60 3.39
CA LEU A 76 -6.16 6.93 3.55
C LEU A 76 -7.27 7.78 2.93
N ARG A 77 -7.99 7.23 1.97
CA ARG A 77 -9.14 7.89 1.33
C ARG A 77 -10.20 8.25 2.38
N ASP A 78 -10.74 9.47 2.29
CA ASP A 78 -11.85 9.87 3.16
C ASP A 78 -13.13 9.13 2.76
N PRO A 79 -13.89 8.58 3.73
CA PRO A 79 -15.09 7.79 3.42
C PRO A 79 -16.27 8.61 2.88
N GLU A 80 -16.31 9.91 3.15
CA GLU A 80 -17.36 10.81 2.69
C GLU A 80 -16.97 11.56 1.42
N HIS A 81 -15.69 11.91 1.30
CA HIS A 81 -15.12 12.65 0.18
C HIS A 81 -14.10 11.79 -0.57
N PRO A 82 -14.48 10.92 -1.51
CA PRO A 82 -13.60 9.94 -2.15
C PRO A 82 -12.40 10.52 -2.90
N HIS A 83 -12.41 11.82 -3.19
CA HIS A 83 -11.31 12.54 -3.84
C HIS A 83 -10.37 13.22 -2.84
N TYR A 84 -10.62 13.08 -1.54
CA TYR A 84 -9.77 13.59 -0.47
C TYR A 84 -9.11 12.41 0.22
N PHE A 85 -7.96 12.67 0.82
CA PHE A 85 -7.25 11.65 1.60
C PHE A 85 -6.59 12.25 2.84
N TRP A 86 -6.57 11.45 3.88
CA TRP A 86 -5.84 11.71 5.12
C TRP A 86 -4.40 11.26 4.97
N VAL A 87 -3.46 12.03 5.52
CA VAL A 87 -2.03 11.75 5.43
C VAL A 87 -1.30 12.31 6.65
N ASN A 88 -0.10 11.80 6.93
CA ASN A 88 0.80 12.41 7.90
C ASN A 88 1.30 13.77 7.41
N PRO A 89 1.41 14.75 8.31
CA PRO A 89 2.07 16.01 7.98
C PRO A 89 3.57 15.80 7.78
N PHE A 90 4.19 16.72 7.07
CA PHE A 90 5.64 16.75 6.92
C PHE A 90 6.33 16.98 8.28
N GLY A 91 7.39 16.23 8.57
CA GLY A 91 8.26 16.43 9.73
C GLY A 91 7.77 15.81 11.05
N VAL A 92 6.68 15.04 11.05
CA VAL A 92 6.26 14.27 12.22
C VAL A 92 6.70 12.82 12.08
N HIS A 93 7.50 12.36 13.05
CA HIS A 93 8.01 10.99 13.06
C HIS A 93 6.87 9.97 13.25
N PHE A 94 6.89 8.86 12.53
CA PHE A 94 5.85 7.84 12.55
C PHE A 94 5.52 7.32 13.96
N ALA A 95 6.53 7.12 14.82
CA ALA A 95 6.32 6.68 16.21
C ALA A 95 5.53 7.67 17.06
N GLN A 96 5.48 8.94 16.67
CA GLN A 96 4.79 10.01 17.41
C GLN A 96 3.41 10.32 16.85
N MET A 97 3.03 9.74 15.70
CA MET A 97 1.76 10.03 15.05
C MET A 97 0.56 9.74 15.95
N CYS A 98 -0.32 10.71 16.06
CA CYS A 98 -1.63 10.65 16.67
C CYS A 98 -2.72 10.99 15.64
N VAL A 99 -3.97 10.67 15.94
CA VAL A 99 -5.12 11.05 15.09
C VAL A 99 -5.19 12.56 14.89
N SER A 100 -4.90 13.33 15.94
CA SER A 100 -4.91 14.80 15.89
C SER A 100 -3.82 15.43 15.03
N ASP A 101 -2.80 14.67 14.63
CA ASP A 101 -1.74 15.17 13.75
C ASP A 101 -2.09 15.01 12.27
N LEU A 102 -3.02 14.10 11.94
CA LEU A 102 -3.40 13.81 10.57
C LEU A 102 -4.03 15.03 9.90
N ILE A 103 -3.69 15.24 8.65
CA ILE A 103 -4.24 16.30 7.81
C ILE A 103 -5.09 15.71 6.69
N LEU A 104 -6.19 16.40 6.35
CA LEU A 104 -7.03 16.06 5.21
C LEU A 104 -6.64 16.94 4.02
N VAL A 105 -6.38 16.33 2.88
CA VAL A 105 -5.94 16.99 1.67
C VAL A 105 -6.98 16.79 0.57
N ASN A 106 -7.31 17.87 -0.13
CA ASN A 106 -8.22 17.82 -1.27
C ASN A 106 -7.47 17.45 -2.57
N ARG A 107 -8.24 17.33 -3.67
CA ARG A 107 -7.71 16.99 -4.99
C ARG A 107 -6.67 18.00 -5.53
N GLY A 108 -6.73 19.25 -5.07
CA GLY A 108 -5.82 20.32 -5.49
C GLY A 108 -4.53 20.41 -4.67
N GLY A 109 -4.36 19.55 -3.65
CA GLY A 109 -3.21 19.59 -2.75
C GLY A 109 -3.35 20.59 -1.61
N GLU A 110 -4.56 21.13 -1.38
CA GLU A 110 -4.81 22.04 -0.27
C GLU A 110 -5.16 21.25 0.99
N VAL A 111 -4.57 21.64 2.12
CA VAL A 111 -4.94 21.11 3.43
C VAL A 111 -6.27 21.74 3.83
N VAL A 112 -7.33 20.94 3.85
CA VAL A 112 -8.70 21.38 4.18
C VAL A 112 -9.05 21.12 5.65
N GLN A 113 -8.29 20.24 6.32
CA GLN A 113 -8.38 20.03 7.76
C GLN A 113 -6.99 19.72 8.32
N GLY A 114 -6.66 20.32 9.47
CA GLY A 114 -5.35 20.27 10.11
C GLY A 114 -4.58 21.58 9.88
N GLU A 115 -3.49 21.77 10.65
CA GLU A 115 -2.72 23.02 10.65
C GLU A 115 -1.25 22.82 10.21
N ARG A 116 -0.86 21.58 9.93
CA ARG A 116 0.53 21.24 9.63
C ARG A 116 0.78 21.19 8.12
N PRO A 117 2.04 21.38 7.68
CA PRO A 117 2.37 21.37 6.26
C PRO A 117 2.24 19.99 5.64
N LEU A 118 1.79 19.95 4.41
CA LEU A 118 1.75 18.74 3.57
C LEU A 118 3.16 18.38 3.08
N ASN A 119 3.45 17.09 3.00
CA ASN A 119 4.58 16.58 2.24
C ASN A 119 4.24 16.58 0.74
N THR A 120 4.91 17.41 -0.04
CA THR A 120 4.66 17.57 -1.48
C THR A 120 4.87 16.26 -2.25
N ALA A 121 5.90 15.48 -1.91
CA ALA A 121 6.13 14.18 -2.54
C ALA A 121 5.00 13.18 -2.25
N ALA A 122 4.47 13.18 -1.01
CA ALA A 122 3.32 12.37 -0.66
C ALA A 122 2.10 12.73 -1.51
N PHE A 123 1.86 14.01 -1.75
CA PHE A 123 0.78 14.47 -2.61
C PHE A 123 1.02 14.07 -4.07
N ALA A 124 2.19 14.35 -4.62
CA ALA A 124 2.52 14.10 -6.01
C ALA A 124 2.30 12.63 -6.41
N ILE A 125 2.67 11.68 -5.56
CA ILE A 125 2.52 10.24 -5.84
C ILE A 125 1.11 9.76 -5.49
N HIS A 126 0.67 9.97 -4.23
CA HIS A 126 -0.54 9.31 -3.75
C HIS A 126 -1.83 9.96 -4.25
N SER A 127 -1.84 11.25 -4.60
CA SER A 127 -3.01 11.84 -5.25
C SER A 127 -3.31 11.17 -6.60
N ARG A 128 -2.27 10.90 -7.39
CA ARG A 128 -2.38 10.26 -8.71
C ARG A 128 -2.76 8.79 -8.56
N LEU A 129 -2.17 8.09 -7.58
CA LEU A 129 -2.53 6.72 -7.26
C LEU A 129 -4.01 6.60 -6.85
N HIS A 130 -4.48 7.45 -5.93
CA HIS A 130 -5.88 7.45 -5.53
C HIS A 130 -6.83 7.82 -6.67
N GLU A 131 -6.41 8.64 -7.62
CA GLU A 131 -7.21 8.98 -8.80
C GLU A 131 -7.29 7.80 -9.78
N ALA A 132 -6.16 7.15 -10.07
CA ALA A 132 -6.08 6.01 -10.98
C ALA A 132 -6.74 4.73 -10.42
N ARG A 133 -6.76 4.58 -9.08
CA ARG A 133 -7.23 3.38 -8.38
C ARG A 133 -8.33 3.73 -7.36
N PRO A 134 -9.58 3.96 -7.81
CA PRO A 134 -10.72 4.24 -6.92
C PRO A 134 -11.03 3.10 -5.94
N ASP A 135 -10.59 1.89 -6.24
CA ASP A 135 -10.70 0.69 -5.40
C ASP A 135 -9.69 0.67 -4.24
N VAL A 136 -8.62 1.47 -4.32
CA VAL A 136 -7.60 1.56 -3.27
C VAL A 136 -8.01 2.59 -2.22
N ASN A 137 -8.23 2.12 -1.00
CA ASN A 137 -8.57 2.98 0.13
C ASN A 137 -7.33 3.56 0.83
N ALA A 138 -6.24 2.81 0.89
CA ALA A 138 -5.01 3.24 1.56
C ALA A 138 -3.79 2.88 0.72
N ALA A 139 -2.78 3.73 0.76
CA ALA A 139 -1.48 3.51 0.16
C ALA A 139 -0.37 3.89 1.14
N ALA A 140 0.72 3.13 1.13
CA ALA A 140 1.86 3.38 1.99
C ALA A 140 3.15 3.44 1.16
N HIS A 141 3.99 4.41 1.48
CA HIS A 141 5.35 4.53 0.97
C HIS A 141 6.33 4.58 2.14
N SER A 142 7.37 3.78 2.09
CA SER A 142 8.39 3.75 3.13
C SER A 142 9.79 3.54 2.56
N HIS A 143 10.78 4.07 3.26
CA HIS A 143 12.20 3.91 2.97
C HIS A 143 12.85 2.91 3.93
N SER A 144 12.27 1.72 4.07
CA SER A 144 12.85 0.69 4.93
C SER A 144 14.25 0.28 4.47
N MET A 145 15.13 -0.06 5.41
CA MET A 145 16.53 -0.44 5.11
C MET A 145 16.60 -1.54 4.04
N TYR A 146 15.84 -2.61 4.21
CA TYR A 146 15.84 -3.72 3.26
C TYR A 146 15.13 -3.38 1.95
N GLY A 147 14.06 -2.60 2.00
CA GLY A 147 13.36 -2.14 0.81
C GLY A 147 14.26 -1.29 -0.08
N LYS A 148 14.92 -0.27 0.48
CA LYS A 148 15.90 0.56 -0.24
C LYS A 148 17.04 -0.26 -0.84
N SER A 149 17.60 -1.18 -0.04
CA SER A 149 18.70 -2.03 -0.52
C SER A 149 18.26 -2.96 -1.63
N PHE A 150 17.03 -3.47 -1.56
CA PHE A 150 16.50 -4.34 -2.59
C PHE A 150 16.17 -3.58 -3.88
N SER A 151 15.59 -2.38 -3.77
CA SER A 151 15.22 -1.57 -4.96
C SER A 151 16.44 -1.24 -5.82
N THR A 152 17.63 -1.02 -5.22
CA THR A 152 18.86 -0.77 -5.99
C THR A 152 19.30 -1.93 -6.88
N MET A 153 18.74 -3.13 -6.68
CA MET A 153 19.04 -4.28 -7.54
C MET A 153 18.24 -4.27 -8.86
N GLY A 154 17.23 -3.41 -9.00
CA GLY A 154 16.44 -3.28 -10.21
C GLY A 154 15.73 -4.58 -10.63
N ARG A 155 15.19 -5.34 -9.68
CA ARG A 155 14.55 -6.64 -9.95
C ARG A 155 13.33 -6.87 -9.08
N LEU A 156 12.44 -7.74 -9.56
CA LEU A 156 11.28 -8.21 -8.80
C LEU A 156 11.68 -9.21 -7.72
N LEU A 157 10.84 -9.34 -6.68
CA LEU A 157 10.94 -10.39 -5.67
C LEU A 157 10.65 -11.74 -6.31
N GLU A 158 11.57 -12.69 -6.16
CA GLU A 158 11.37 -14.06 -6.56
C GLU A 158 10.54 -14.83 -5.53
N PRO A 159 9.62 -15.72 -5.94
CA PRO A 159 8.73 -16.44 -5.01
C PRO A 159 9.44 -17.63 -4.35
N ILE A 160 10.54 -17.35 -3.63
CA ILE A 160 11.40 -18.35 -2.99
C ILE A 160 11.16 -18.51 -1.49
N THR A 161 10.37 -17.59 -0.89
CA THR A 161 9.95 -17.68 0.50
C THR A 161 8.43 -17.48 0.60
N GLN A 162 7.84 -17.94 1.70
CA GLN A 162 6.41 -17.75 1.94
C GLN A 162 6.03 -16.26 1.86
N ASP A 163 6.86 -15.38 2.43
CA ASP A 163 6.60 -13.95 2.46
C ASP A 163 6.69 -13.33 1.06
N SER A 164 7.70 -13.68 0.27
CA SER A 164 7.83 -13.20 -1.11
C SER A 164 6.73 -13.74 -2.04
N CYS A 165 6.22 -14.94 -1.79
CA CYS A 165 5.09 -15.50 -2.54
C CYS A 165 3.81 -14.63 -2.40
N ALA A 166 3.65 -13.85 -1.32
CA ALA A 166 2.51 -12.93 -1.16
C ALA A 166 2.49 -11.83 -2.23
N PHE A 167 3.64 -11.57 -2.86
CA PHE A 167 3.81 -10.57 -3.93
C PHE A 167 3.90 -11.20 -5.32
N TYR A 168 3.82 -12.51 -5.45
CA TYR A 168 3.93 -13.20 -6.73
C TYR A 168 2.87 -12.69 -7.71
N ASP A 169 3.32 -12.27 -8.89
CA ASP A 169 2.50 -11.63 -9.92
C ASP A 169 1.64 -10.43 -9.42
N ASN A 170 2.02 -9.84 -8.29
CA ASN A 170 1.25 -8.78 -7.62
C ASN A 170 2.12 -7.59 -7.18
N HIS A 171 3.26 -7.41 -7.81
CA HIS A 171 4.13 -6.25 -7.66
C HIS A 171 4.82 -5.91 -8.98
N VAL A 172 5.30 -4.68 -9.07
CA VAL A 172 6.01 -4.16 -10.24
C VAL A 172 7.34 -3.54 -9.82
N LEU A 173 8.25 -3.43 -10.77
CA LEU A 173 9.44 -2.60 -10.68
C LEU A 173 9.15 -1.32 -11.49
N PHE A 174 9.33 -0.17 -10.85
CA PHE A 174 9.33 1.12 -11.52
C PHE A 174 10.78 1.58 -11.67
N ASP A 175 11.29 1.60 -12.87
CA ASP A 175 12.68 1.88 -13.21
C ASP A 175 12.87 3.24 -13.93
N ASP A 176 11.80 4.03 -14.05
CA ASP A 176 11.80 5.37 -14.63
C ASP A 176 11.95 6.47 -13.56
N PHE A 177 12.93 6.29 -12.66
CA PHE A 177 13.18 7.21 -11.55
C PHE A 177 13.90 8.48 -12.02
N THR A 178 13.34 9.65 -11.69
CA THR A 178 13.87 10.96 -12.10
C THR A 178 14.37 11.83 -10.95
N GLY A 179 14.40 11.32 -9.74
CA GLY A 179 14.83 12.03 -8.54
C GLY A 179 13.71 12.13 -7.49
N VAL A 180 13.76 13.17 -6.65
CA VAL A 180 12.69 13.42 -5.68
C VAL A 180 11.42 13.83 -6.41
N VAL A 181 10.34 13.07 -6.20
CA VAL A 181 9.04 13.31 -6.85
C VAL A 181 8.42 14.59 -6.31
N LEU A 182 8.41 15.65 -7.10
CA LEU A 182 7.78 16.93 -6.75
C LEU A 182 6.62 17.26 -7.69
N GLU A 183 6.60 16.65 -8.86
CA GLU A 183 5.60 16.87 -9.90
C GLU A 183 4.67 15.66 -10.02
N THR A 184 3.42 15.91 -10.39
CA THR A 184 2.40 14.86 -10.50
C THR A 184 2.63 13.89 -11.66
N ASP A 185 3.40 14.28 -12.67
CA ASP A 185 3.69 13.46 -13.86
C ASP A 185 4.38 12.14 -13.49
N GLU A 186 5.30 12.15 -12.52
CA GLU A 186 5.93 10.92 -12.05
C GLU A 186 4.94 10.07 -11.24
N GLY A 187 4.05 10.73 -10.48
CA GLY A 187 2.96 10.04 -9.82
C GLY A 187 2.03 9.31 -10.80
N ASP A 188 1.76 9.91 -11.96
CA ASP A 188 0.98 9.27 -13.03
C ASP A 188 1.72 8.04 -13.60
N ARG A 189 3.02 8.14 -13.87
CA ARG A 189 3.83 7.00 -14.36
C ARG A 189 3.93 5.87 -13.34
N ILE A 190 4.07 6.20 -12.05
CA ILE A 190 4.05 5.21 -10.97
C ILE A 190 2.69 4.51 -10.90
N ALA A 191 1.60 5.26 -10.99
CA ALA A 191 0.24 4.71 -10.95
C ALA A 191 -0.04 3.82 -12.18
N GLU A 192 0.42 4.21 -13.36
CA GLU A 192 0.32 3.43 -14.59
C GLU A 192 1.13 2.13 -14.47
N ALA A 193 2.40 2.20 -14.02
CA ALA A 193 3.24 1.04 -13.81
C ALA A 193 2.65 0.07 -12.79
N LEU A 194 2.08 0.58 -11.69
CA LEU A 194 1.43 -0.25 -10.67
C LEU A 194 0.22 -1.00 -11.25
N GLY A 195 -0.57 -0.37 -12.14
CA GLY A 195 -1.76 -0.99 -12.73
C GLY A 195 -2.72 -1.51 -11.66
N ASP A 196 -3.08 -2.79 -11.75
CA ASP A 196 -3.95 -3.49 -10.79
C ASP A 196 -3.18 -4.14 -9.62
N LYS A 197 -1.87 -4.07 -9.62
CA LYS A 197 -0.99 -4.68 -8.62
C LYS A 197 -1.10 -3.98 -7.26
N ARG A 198 -0.51 -4.59 -6.23
CA ARG A 198 -0.58 -4.10 -4.84
C ARG A 198 0.69 -3.43 -4.36
N ALA A 199 1.81 -3.66 -5.01
CA ALA A 199 3.09 -3.11 -4.59
C ALA A 199 3.93 -2.67 -5.78
N ALA A 200 4.74 -1.64 -5.57
CA ALA A 200 5.77 -1.20 -6.48
C ALA A 200 7.12 -1.12 -5.74
N ILE A 201 8.16 -1.53 -6.41
CA ILE A 201 9.55 -1.30 -6.04
C ILE A 201 9.97 -0.08 -6.85
N LEU A 202 10.37 0.99 -6.14
CA LEU A 202 10.75 2.28 -6.71
C LEU A 202 12.26 2.50 -6.59
#